data_4bc2e347174befcd64eed2b1d29a4941
#
_entry.id   4bc2e347174befcd64eed2b1d29a4941
#
_cell.length_a   1.000
_cell.length_b   1.000
_cell.length_c   1.000
_cell.angle_alpha   90.00
_cell.angle_beta   90.00
_cell.angle_gamma   90.00
#
_symmetry.space_group_name_H-M   'P 1'
#
loop_
_entity.id
_entity.type
_entity.pdbx_description
1 polymer ?
#
loop_
_entity_poly.entity_id
_entity_poly.type
_entity_poly.pdbx_seq_one_letter_code
_entity_poly.pdbx_strand_id
1 'polypeptide(L)'
;MIYLDNAATTKLCKSAKEELIKYSVDEFFNPSAVYAWENQNRLRQAKQSIIKKLGLNFDNNIIFTASATEANNLAFSSVNDNFVISEGEHPSIYNKALALKNAGKNVKIVPLSQNGQIDIDKLQYTLDSNTKFISIMHVSNETGAINNLQKIVELKNKICPNAILHSDGVQAFCKIDTSVVKQLDMYTISAHKIGGPKGIGALYCKNKTKLKPIIEGGGQEYNLRSGTENLPAIMAFKATCEDRNESLEYIQLLKDKLISKIDNRIIQNIDNCHGLSPYIVSLRVTGVNGETFVNAVADKGLYISTGSACSSKKVGNRILASMGKSIDEIKQSVRISFFETTTLEEVDLATEIINQTYTELTAKLH
;
A
#
# COMPACT_ATOMS: atom_id res chain seq x y z
N MET A 1 5.90 -13.33 21.17
CA MET A 1 5.64 -13.19 19.72
C MET A 1 5.76 -11.72 19.39
N ILE A 2 6.69 -11.37 18.52
CA ILE A 2 6.94 -9.99 18.06
C ILE A 2 6.56 -9.93 16.59
N TYR A 3 5.66 -9.01 16.22
CA TYR A 3 5.15 -8.90 14.86
C TYR A 3 5.59 -7.58 14.21
N LEU A 4 6.56 -7.67 13.30
CA LEU A 4 7.12 -6.56 12.54
C LEU A 4 6.94 -6.71 11.01
N ASP A 5 5.82 -7.32 10.58
CA ASP A 5 5.41 -7.40 9.16
C ASP A 5 4.09 -6.64 8.90
N ASN A 6 3.96 -5.46 9.49
CA ASN A 6 2.76 -4.64 9.40
C ASN A 6 2.49 -4.08 7.98
N ALA A 7 3.48 -4.05 7.10
CA ALA A 7 3.29 -3.75 5.68
C ALA A 7 2.53 -4.86 4.95
N ALA A 8 2.55 -6.11 5.42
CA ALA A 8 1.73 -7.20 4.90
C ALA A 8 0.28 -7.13 5.40
N THR A 9 0.06 -6.95 6.69
CA THR A 9 -1.25 -6.71 7.31
C THR A 9 -1.05 -6.22 8.75
N THR A 10 -2.02 -5.49 9.30
CA THR A 10 -1.98 -5.06 10.70
C THR A 10 -2.99 -5.81 11.54
N LYS A 11 -2.80 -5.81 12.86
CA LYS A 11 -3.77 -6.30 13.82
C LYS A 11 -5.03 -5.42 13.79
N LEU A 12 -6.19 -6.03 13.90
CA LEU A 12 -7.45 -5.31 13.98
C LEU A 12 -7.51 -4.45 15.25
N CYS A 13 -7.79 -3.16 15.12
CA CYS A 13 -7.94 -2.27 16.27
C CYS A 13 -9.25 -2.53 17.04
N LYS A 14 -9.33 -2.04 18.26
CA LYS A 14 -10.47 -2.32 19.16
C LYS A 14 -11.79 -1.78 18.61
N SER A 15 -11.82 -0.53 18.19
CA SER A 15 -13.01 0.12 17.61
C SER A 15 -13.51 -0.61 16.36
N ALA A 16 -12.61 -1.00 15.45
CA ALA A 16 -12.98 -1.76 14.26
C ALA A 16 -13.55 -3.15 14.61
N LYS A 17 -13.03 -3.81 15.65
CA LYS A 17 -13.56 -5.09 16.13
C LYS A 17 -14.99 -4.92 16.66
N GLU A 18 -15.25 -3.89 17.45
CA GLU A 18 -16.56 -3.62 18.05
C GLU A 18 -17.60 -3.34 16.94
N GLU A 19 -17.29 -2.48 15.98
CA GLU A 19 -18.18 -2.19 14.86
C GLU A 19 -18.41 -3.44 13.96
N LEU A 20 -17.36 -4.24 13.71
CA LEU A 20 -17.49 -5.47 12.94
C LEU A 20 -18.48 -6.44 13.57
N ILE A 21 -18.42 -6.63 14.89
CA ILE A 21 -19.34 -7.51 15.64
C ILE A 21 -20.74 -6.92 15.61
N LYS A 22 -20.89 -5.65 15.99
CA LYS A 22 -22.19 -4.95 16.04
C LYS A 22 -22.98 -5.09 14.74
N TYR A 23 -22.35 -4.78 13.59
CA TYR A 23 -23.03 -4.84 12.30
C TYR A 23 -23.10 -6.24 11.68
N SER A 24 -22.44 -7.24 12.26
CA SER A 24 -22.61 -8.64 11.87
C SER A 24 -23.65 -9.37 12.69
N VAL A 25 -23.97 -8.92 13.92
CA VAL A 25 -24.81 -9.63 14.88
C VAL A 25 -26.09 -8.86 15.20
N ASP A 26 -25.95 -7.61 15.64
CA ASP A 26 -27.07 -6.83 16.15
C ASP A 26 -27.77 -6.02 15.06
N GLU A 27 -27.03 -5.43 14.14
CA GLU A 27 -27.52 -4.53 13.08
C GLU A 27 -27.22 -5.07 11.68
N PHE A 28 -27.43 -6.37 11.48
CA PHE A 28 -27.05 -7.15 10.29
C PHE A 28 -27.90 -6.89 9.03
N PHE A 29 -28.85 -5.97 9.06
CA PHE A 29 -29.80 -5.74 7.99
C PHE A 29 -29.12 -5.33 6.68
N ASN A 30 -29.64 -5.84 5.56
CA ASN A 30 -29.18 -5.47 4.23
C ASN A 30 -29.39 -3.95 3.99
N PRO A 31 -28.33 -3.20 3.67
CA PRO A 31 -28.41 -1.74 3.46
C PRO A 31 -29.39 -1.33 2.35
N SER A 32 -29.63 -2.19 1.37
CA SER A 32 -30.55 -1.91 0.25
C SER A 32 -32.03 -2.15 0.60
N ALA A 33 -32.35 -2.67 1.81
CA ALA A 33 -33.72 -2.90 2.23
C ALA A 33 -34.41 -1.59 2.62
N VAL A 34 -35.71 -1.45 2.26
CA VAL A 34 -36.49 -0.24 2.55
C VAL A 34 -36.55 0.07 4.05
N TYR A 35 -36.68 -0.97 4.89
CA TYR A 35 -36.71 -0.82 6.35
C TYR A 35 -35.34 -0.54 6.98
N ALA A 36 -34.26 -0.61 6.21
CA ALA A 36 -32.88 -0.37 6.66
C ALA A 36 -32.32 0.99 6.18
N TRP A 37 -33.19 1.99 6.02
CA TRP A 37 -32.81 3.33 5.53
C TRP A 37 -31.68 3.98 6.34
N GLU A 38 -31.56 3.66 7.63
CA GLU A 38 -30.46 4.13 8.46
C GLU A 38 -29.10 3.60 7.96
N ASN A 39 -29.06 2.39 7.42
CA ASN A 39 -27.82 1.81 6.92
C ASN A 39 -27.31 2.57 5.68
N GLN A 40 -28.20 3.15 4.87
CA GLN A 40 -27.78 4.07 3.79
C GLN A 40 -27.09 5.32 4.35
N ASN A 41 -27.60 5.87 5.43
CA ASN A 41 -26.96 7.00 6.10
C ASN A 41 -25.59 6.60 6.70
N ARG A 42 -25.46 5.41 7.26
CA ARG A 42 -24.20 4.87 7.79
C ARG A 42 -23.15 4.68 6.68
N LEU A 43 -23.55 4.15 5.53
CA LEU A 43 -22.68 4.07 4.35
C LEU A 43 -22.18 5.46 3.93
N ARG A 44 -23.08 6.47 3.90
CA ARG A 44 -22.69 7.84 3.58
C ARG A 44 -21.73 8.41 4.62
N GLN A 45 -22.00 8.23 5.91
CA GLN A 45 -21.10 8.67 6.99
C GLN A 45 -19.72 8.00 6.88
N ALA A 46 -19.67 6.71 6.54
CA ALA A 46 -18.40 6.02 6.33
C ALA A 46 -17.58 6.63 5.17
N LYS A 47 -18.24 6.96 4.06
CA LYS A 47 -17.60 7.67 2.94
C LYS A 47 -17.11 9.06 3.37
N GLN A 48 -17.89 9.80 4.14
CA GLN A 48 -17.51 11.12 4.66
C GLN A 48 -16.30 11.06 5.60
N SER A 49 -16.22 10.07 6.48
CA SER A 49 -15.05 9.88 7.35
C SER A 49 -13.77 9.62 6.54
N ILE A 50 -13.83 8.79 5.51
CA ILE A 50 -12.68 8.54 4.63
C ILE A 50 -12.31 9.82 3.85
N ILE A 51 -13.27 10.52 3.29
CA ILE A 51 -13.07 11.80 2.58
C ILE A 51 -12.38 12.82 3.48
N LYS A 52 -12.89 12.99 4.71
CA LYS A 52 -12.29 13.88 5.71
C LYS A 52 -10.84 13.49 6.03
N LYS A 53 -10.57 12.17 6.20
CA LYS A 53 -9.23 11.67 6.50
C LYS A 53 -8.25 11.86 5.34
N LEU A 54 -8.73 11.90 4.11
CA LEU A 54 -7.96 12.25 2.91
C LEU A 54 -7.77 13.77 2.72
N GLY A 55 -8.33 14.61 3.61
CA GLY A 55 -8.28 16.08 3.48
C GLY A 55 -9.09 16.61 2.31
N LEU A 56 -10.16 15.92 1.90
CA LEU A 56 -11.01 16.27 0.78
C LEU A 56 -12.33 16.87 1.25
N ASN A 57 -12.97 17.69 0.40
CA ASN A 57 -14.17 18.46 0.77
C ASN A 57 -15.47 17.95 0.12
N PHE A 58 -15.45 16.81 -0.59
CA PHE A 58 -16.57 16.40 -1.44
C PHE A 58 -17.16 15.07 -1.06
N ASP A 59 -18.48 15.06 -0.91
CA ASP A 59 -19.28 13.86 -0.73
C ASP A 59 -19.28 12.97 -2.00
N ASN A 60 -19.47 11.67 -1.77
CA ASN A 60 -19.81 10.71 -2.82
C ASN A 60 -18.73 10.31 -3.82
N ASN A 61 -17.46 10.52 -3.49
CA ASN A 61 -16.35 10.13 -4.38
C ASN A 61 -15.61 8.86 -3.93
N ILE A 62 -16.13 8.14 -2.93
CA ILE A 62 -15.60 6.86 -2.46
C ILE A 62 -16.45 5.73 -3.02
N ILE A 63 -15.78 4.71 -3.59
CA ILE A 63 -16.36 3.46 -4.04
C ILE A 63 -15.75 2.36 -3.18
N PHE A 64 -16.56 1.67 -2.38
CA PHE A 64 -16.09 0.53 -1.60
C PHE A 64 -15.88 -0.69 -2.49
N THR A 65 -14.81 -1.42 -2.21
CA THR A 65 -14.41 -2.64 -2.93
C THR A 65 -14.01 -3.72 -1.92
N ALA A 66 -13.93 -4.98 -2.35
CA ALA A 66 -13.50 -6.06 -1.46
C ALA A 66 -12.01 -6.01 -1.10
N SER A 67 -11.21 -5.23 -1.82
CA SER A 67 -9.78 -5.06 -1.55
C SER A 67 -9.21 -3.89 -2.36
N ALA A 68 -8.02 -3.42 -1.99
CA ALA A 68 -7.26 -2.50 -2.84
C ALA A 68 -6.94 -3.09 -4.23
N THR A 69 -6.78 -4.41 -4.34
CA THR A 69 -6.59 -5.08 -5.64
C THR A 69 -7.78 -4.84 -6.56
N GLU A 70 -9.00 -4.97 -6.05
CA GLU A 70 -10.22 -4.66 -6.82
C GLU A 70 -10.29 -3.17 -7.16
N ALA A 71 -10.01 -2.29 -6.20
CA ALA A 71 -9.98 -0.84 -6.42
C ALA A 71 -8.97 -0.42 -7.50
N ASN A 72 -7.75 -0.97 -7.47
CA ASN A 72 -6.73 -0.77 -8.48
C ASN A 72 -7.18 -1.24 -9.87
N ASN A 73 -7.81 -2.42 -9.96
CA ASN A 73 -8.35 -2.91 -11.23
C ASN A 73 -9.51 -2.06 -11.75
N LEU A 74 -10.36 -1.56 -10.86
CA LEU A 74 -11.46 -0.65 -11.21
C LEU A 74 -10.90 0.68 -11.78
N ALA A 75 -9.83 1.23 -11.22
CA ALA A 75 -9.20 2.45 -11.72
C ALA A 75 -8.76 2.31 -13.20
N PHE A 76 -8.24 1.15 -13.60
CA PHE A 76 -7.86 0.87 -14.99
C PHE A 76 -9.05 0.84 -15.98
N SER A 77 -10.29 0.68 -15.49
CA SER A 77 -11.47 0.70 -16.34
C SER A 77 -11.80 2.09 -16.91
N SER A 78 -11.17 3.14 -16.41
CA SER A 78 -11.42 4.53 -16.78
C SER A 78 -10.96 4.90 -18.18
N VAL A 79 -10.02 4.15 -18.75
CA VAL A 79 -9.50 4.35 -20.10
C VAL A 79 -9.33 3.02 -20.82
N ASN A 80 -9.20 3.07 -22.15
CA ASN A 80 -9.09 1.87 -22.97
C ASN A 80 -7.66 1.59 -23.45
N ASP A 81 -6.76 2.57 -23.40
CA ASP A 81 -5.41 2.48 -23.97
C ASP A 81 -4.48 3.58 -23.41
N ASN A 82 -3.17 3.52 -23.74
CA ASN A 82 -2.15 4.52 -23.40
C ASN A 82 -1.90 4.70 -21.92
N PHE A 83 -1.43 3.63 -21.29
CA PHE A 83 -1.11 3.57 -19.87
C PHE A 83 0.38 3.82 -19.60
N VAL A 84 0.68 4.56 -18.54
CA VAL A 84 2.01 4.70 -17.96
C VAL A 84 1.95 4.29 -16.51
N ILE A 85 2.80 3.36 -16.11
CA ILE A 85 2.89 2.92 -14.70
C ILE A 85 4.35 2.95 -14.22
N SER A 86 4.54 2.99 -12.89
CA SER A 86 5.84 2.75 -12.28
C SER A 86 6.18 1.26 -12.28
N GLU A 87 7.44 0.90 -12.42
CA GLU A 87 7.91 -0.47 -12.16
C GLU A 87 7.83 -0.83 -10.67
N GLY A 88 7.74 0.17 -9.79
CA GLY A 88 7.55 -0.01 -8.35
C GLY A 88 6.15 -0.41 -7.91
N GLU A 89 5.18 -0.54 -8.81
CA GLU A 89 3.77 -0.79 -8.46
C GLU A 89 3.55 -2.13 -7.75
N HIS A 90 2.50 -2.17 -6.90
CA HIS A 90 2.02 -3.43 -6.33
C HIS A 90 1.57 -4.40 -7.44
N PRO A 91 1.68 -5.74 -7.24
CA PRO A 91 1.26 -6.74 -8.25
C PRO A 91 -0.15 -6.53 -8.81
N SER A 92 -1.10 -5.98 -8.05
CA SER A 92 -2.46 -5.67 -8.52
C SER A 92 -2.51 -4.64 -9.66
N ILE A 93 -1.53 -3.75 -9.75
CA ILE A 93 -1.37 -2.78 -10.84
C ILE A 93 -0.43 -3.33 -11.90
N TYR A 94 0.73 -3.83 -11.49
CA TYR A 94 1.76 -4.29 -12.41
C TYR A 94 1.27 -5.44 -13.31
N ASN A 95 0.66 -6.47 -12.70
CA ASN A 95 0.13 -7.62 -13.45
C ASN A 95 -1.08 -7.22 -14.31
N LYS A 96 -1.92 -6.28 -13.84
CA LYS A 96 -3.00 -5.73 -14.67
C LYS A 96 -2.46 -5.01 -15.90
N ALA A 97 -1.42 -4.19 -15.73
CA ALA A 97 -0.76 -3.49 -16.83
C ALA A 97 -0.12 -4.47 -17.83
N LEU A 98 0.55 -5.53 -17.33
CA LEU A 98 1.08 -6.59 -18.19
C LEU A 98 -0.02 -7.33 -18.97
N ALA A 99 -1.15 -7.63 -18.33
CA ALA A 99 -2.29 -8.25 -19.01
C ALA A 99 -2.84 -7.37 -20.12
N LEU A 100 -2.94 -6.06 -19.90
CA LEU A 100 -3.33 -5.09 -20.93
C LEU A 100 -2.32 -5.02 -22.05
N LYS A 101 -1.02 -5.00 -21.75
CA LYS A 101 0.06 -5.02 -22.75
C LYS A 101 -0.02 -6.28 -23.61
N ASN A 102 -0.23 -7.44 -23.00
CA ASN A 102 -0.39 -8.71 -23.72
C ASN A 102 -1.65 -8.75 -24.58
N ALA A 103 -2.69 -7.99 -24.19
CA ALA A 103 -3.90 -7.78 -25.00
C ALA A 103 -3.74 -6.69 -26.09
N GLY A 104 -2.50 -6.25 -26.40
CA GLY A 104 -2.19 -5.31 -27.47
C GLY A 104 -2.39 -3.84 -27.09
N LYS A 105 -2.57 -3.50 -25.83
CA LYS A 105 -2.66 -2.10 -25.36
C LYS A 105 -1.29 -1.45 -25.23
N ASN A 106 -1.23 -0.15 -25.46
CA ASN A 106 -0.02 0.62 -25.27
C ASN A 106 0.22 0.85 -23.77
N VAL A 107 1.18 0.13 -23.20
CA VAL A 107 1.58 0.21 -21.79
C VAL A 107 3.07 0.49 -21.71
N LYS A 108 3.42 1.62 -21.13
CA LYS A 108 4.80 2.01 -20.82
C LYS A 108 5.06 1.85 -19.33
N ILE A 109 6.21 1.28 -18.98
CA ILE A 109 6.62 1.04 -17.59
C ILE A 109 7.88 1.87 -17.32
N VAL A 110 7.84 2.71 -16.30
CA VAL A 110 8.92 3.62 -15.92
C VAL A 110 9.71 3.00 -14.78
N PRO A 111 11.04 2.85 -14.89
CA PRO A 111 11.86 2.27 -13.86
C PRO A 111 11.97 3.17 -12.63
N LEU A 112 12.54 2.61 -11.56
CA LEU A 112 12.88 3.32 -10.34
C LEU A 112 14.31 3.87 -10.40
N SER A 113 14.56 4.92 -9.64
CA SER A 113 15.89 5.38 -9.27
C SER A 113 16.46 4.54 -8.11
N GLN A 114 17.75 4.68 -7.81
CA GLN A 114 18.43 3.91 -6.76
C GLN A 114 17.82 4.13 -5.35
N ASN A 115 17.16 5.27 -5.12
CA ASN A 115 16.47 5.57 -3.87
C ASN A 115 15.05 4.95 -3.78
N GLY A 116 14.66 4.11 -4.73
CA GLY A 116 13.37 3.41 -4.74
C GLY A 116 12.16 4.25 -5.16
N GLN A 117 12.35 5.52 -5.48
CA GLN A 117 11.33 6.39 -6.07
C GLN A 117 11.28 6.18 -7.58
N ILE A 118 10.17 6.58 -8.22
CA ILE A 118 10.11 6.61 -9.69
C ILE A 118 11.20 7.55 -10.24
N ASP A 119 11.85 7.14 -11.31
CA ASP A 119 12.81 7.97 -12.05
C ASP A 119 12.04 9.11 -12.77
N ILE A 120 12.13 10.30 -12.21
CA ILE A 120 11.36 11.48 -12.68
C ILE A 120 11.78 11.89 -14.09
N ASP A 121 13.07 11.79 -14.44
CA ASP A 121 13.57 12.17 -15.77
C ASP A 121 13.05 11.17 -16.82
N LYS A 122 13.10 9.88 -16.51
CA LYS A 122 12.53 8.85 -17.38
C LYS A 122 11.01 8.96 -17.46
N LEU A 123 10.33 9.32 -16.37
CA LEU A 123 8.89 9.60 -16.42
C LEU A 123 8.60 10.75 -17.37
N GLN A 124 9.30 11.88 -17.24
CA GLN A 124 9.13 13.03 -18.12
C GLN A 124 9.34 12.66 -19.59
N TYR A 125 10.37 11.87 -19.89
CA TYR A 125 10.65 11.40 -21.24
C TYR A 125 9.60 10.41 -21.78
N THR A 126 8.98 9.62 -20.89
CA THR A 126 8.00 8.59 -21.26
C THR A 126 6.61 9.15 -21.53
N LEU A 127 6.23 10.24 -20.82
CA LEU A 127 4.93 10.89 -20.99
C LEU A 127 4.86 11.63 -22.35
N ASP A 128 3.70 11.56 -22.96
CA ASP A 128 3.37 12.28 -24.20
C ASP A 128 1.90 12.73 -24.20
N SER A 129 1.49 13.54 -25.18
CA SER A 129 0.11 14.05 -25.30
C SER A 129 -0.95 12.95 -25.48
N ASN A 130 -0.55 11.74 -25.88
CA ASN A 130 -1.44 10.59 -26.04
C ASN A 130 -1.62 9.79 -24.74
N THR A 131 -0.81 10.03 -23.72
CA THR A 131 -0.96 9.38 -22.41
C THR A 131 -2.35 9.64 -21.84
N LYS A 132 -3.07 8.58 -21.45
CA LYS A 132 -4.45 8.65 -20.93
C LYS A 132 -4.55 8.28 -19.47
N PHE A 133 -3.66 7.43 -18.98
CA PHE A 133 -3.68 6.95 -17.58
C PHE A 133 -2.26 6.85 -17.05
N ILE A 134 -2.06 7.39 -15.85
CA ILE A 134 -0.80 7.31 -15.10
C ILE A 134 -1.11 6.67 -13.76
N SER A 135 -0.36 5.63 -13.36
CA SER A 135 -0.48 5.02 -12.03
C SER A 135 0.89 4.91 -11.38
N ILE A 136 1.07 5.62 -10.27
CA ILE A 136 2.32 5.62 -9.50
C ILE A 136 1.96 5.52 -8.03
N MET A 137 2.45 4.46 -7.36
CA MET A 137 2.16 4.27 -5.93
C MET A 137 2.74 5.39 -5.08
N HIS A 138 2.06 5.73 -3.98
CA HIS A 138 2.49 6.81 -3.10
C HIS A 138 3.69 6.38 -2.26
N VAL A 139 3.59 5.24 -1.57
CA VAL A 139 4.65 4.68 -0.72
C VAL A 139 4.90 3.23 -1.11
N SER A 140 6.16 2.90 -1.38
CA SER A 140 6.56 1.53 -1.69
C SER A 140 6.36 0.60 -0.50
N ASN A 141 5.60 -0.48 -0.71
CA ASN A 141 5.40 -1.52 0.31
C ASN A 141 6.63 -2.39 0.58
N GLU A 142 7.67 -2.28 -0.27
CA GLU A 142 8.91 -3.04 -0.15
C GLU A 142 10.03 -2.23 0.51
N THR A 143 10.13 -0.96 0.18
CA THR A 143 11.28 -0.14 0.54
C THR A 143 10.93 1.03 1.45
N GLY A 144 9.65 1.40 1.52
CA GLY A 144 9.21 2.60 2.21
C GLY A 144 9.46 3.90 1.43
N ALA A 145 10.01 3.84 0.21
CA ALA A 145 10.25 5.02 -0.61
C ALA A 145 8.94 5.76 -0.91
N ILE A 146 8.91 7.07 -0.67
CA ILE A 146 7.77 7.96 -0.90
C ILE A 146 7.96 8.65 -2.25
N ASN A 147 7.08 8.39 -3.21
CA ASN A 147 7.09 9.10 -4.48
C ASN A 147 6.60 10.54 -4.33
N ASN A 148 7.31 11.48 -4.96
CA ASN A 148 6.91 12.88 -4.99
C ASN A 148 5.73 13.09 -5.95
N LEU A 149 4.51 12.82 -5.46
CA LEU A 149 3.29 12.93 -6.26
C LEU A 149 3.04 14.37 -6.73
N GLN A 150 3.47 15.39 -5.99
CA GLN A 150 3.36 16.79 -6.41
C GLN A 150 4.13 17.05 -7.70
N LYS A 151 5.36 16.54 -7.79
CA LYS A 151 6.17 16.64 -9.02
C LYS A 151 5.54 15.89 -10.19
N ILE A 152 4.92 14.74 -9.92
CA ILE A 152 4.22 13.94 -10.93
C ILE A 152 2.98 14.68 -11.45
N VAL A 153 2.21 15.35 -10.56
CA VAL A 153 1.09 16.22 -10.93
C VAL A 153 1.55 17.33 -11.86
N GLU A 154 2.67 18.00 -11.55
CA GLU A 154 3.25 19.06 -12.37
C GLU A 154 3.61 18.56 -13.78
N LEU A 155 4.30 17.42 -13.87
CA LEU A 155 4.66 16.80 -15.15
C LEU A 155 3.44 16.41 -15.97
N LYS A 156 2.46 15.74 -15.32
CA LYS A 156 1.19 15.38 -15.95
C LYS A 156 0.48 16.60 -16.50
N ASN A 157 0.34 17.67 -15.72
CA ASN A 157 -0.35 18.88 -16.16
C ASN A 157 0.36 19.59 -17.31
N LYS A 158 1.70 19.54 -17.35
CA LYS A 158 2.51 20.12 -18.42
C LYS A 158 2.44 19.32 -19.72
N ILE A 159 2.47 17.98 -19.67
CA ILE A 159 2.69 17.13 -20.84
C ILE A 159 1.38 16.49 -21.34
N CYS A 160 0.54 16.00 -20.42
CA CYS A 160 -0.69 15.28 -20.73
C CYS A 160 -1.83 15.70 -19.78
N PRO A 161 -2.28 16.96 -19.81
CA PRO A 161 -3.23 17.53 -18.83
C PRO A 161 -4.54 16.74 -18.70
N ASN A 162 -4.96 16.07 -19.77
CA ASN A 162 -6.19 15.26 -19.81
C ASN A 162 -6.01 13.81 -19.32
N ALA A 163 -4.77 13.37 -19.03
CA ALA A 163 -4.53 12.05 -18.47
C ALA A 163 -5.14 11.93 -17.07
N ILE A 164 -5.64 10.75 -16.75
CA ILE A 164 -6.08 10.40 -15.39
C ILE A 164 -4.84 10.04 -14.58
N LEU A 165 -4.68 10.66 -13.41
CA LEU A 165 -3.63 10.34 -12.46
C LEU A 165 -4.20 9.56 -11.29
N HIS A 166 -3.83 8.29 -11.20
CA HIS A 166 -4.12 7.36 -10.12
C HIS A 166 -2.88 7.15 -9.25
N SER A 167 -3.08 6.95 -7.95
CA SER A 167 -2.02 6.49 -7.05
C SER A 167 -2.54 5.42 -6.10
N ASP A 168 -1.76 4.35 -5.92
CA ASP A 168 -1.97 3.38 -4.84
C ASP A 168 -1.46 3.97 -3.54
N GLY A 169 -2.39 4.34 -2.66
CA GLY A 169 -2.13 4.94 -1.36
C GLY A 169 -2.17 3.98 -0.18
N VAL A 170 -2.20 2.69 -0.43
CA VAL A 170 -2.40 1.66 0.60
C VAL A 170 -1.36 1.72 1.73
N GLN A 171 -0.12 2.10 1.43
CA GLN A 171 0.92 2.26 2.45
C GLN A 171 1.08 3.70 2.95
N ALA A 172 0.34 4.66 2.35
CA ALA A 172 0.40 6.07 2.72
C ALA A 172 -0.79 6.53 3.58
N PHE A 173 -1.99 6.06 3.24
CA PHE A 173 -3.24 6.47 3.91
C PHE A 173 -3.18 6.23 5.42
N CYS A 174 -3.50 7.25 6.21
CA CYS A 174 -3.41 7.29 7.66
C CYS A 174 -2.00 6.96 8.23
N LYS A 175 -0.93 7.19 7.47
CA LYS A 175 0.44 6.94 7.90
C LYS A 175 1.38 8.11 7.62
N ILE A 176 1.14 8.85 6.54
CA ILE A 176 1.90 10.03 6.16
C ILE A 176 0.95 11.11 5.65
N ASP A 177 1.45 12.31 5.39
CA ASP A 177 0.65 13.37 4.76
C ASP A 177 0.14 12.93 3.38
N THR A 178 -1.17 13.04 3.21
CA THR A 178 -1.87 12.73 1.95
C THR A 178 -2.53 13.95 1.31
N SER A 179 -2.14 15.16 1.70
CA SER A 179 -2.72 16.43 1.22
C SER A 179 -2.65 16.59 -0.32
N VAL A 180 -1.69 15.93 -0.97
CA VAL A 180 -1.55 15.90 -2.43
C VAL A 180 -2.71 15.19 -3.14
N VAL A 181 -3.47 14.34 -2.44
CA VAL A 181 -4.57 13.53 -3.01
C VAL A 181 -5.66 14.42 -3.64
N LYS A 182 -5.88 15.64 -3.12
CA LYS A 182 -6.80 16.62 -3.72
C LYS A 182 -6.48 16.99 -5.18
N GLN A 183 -5.24 16.77 -5.62
CA GLN A 183 -4.77 17.04 -6.97
C GLN A 183 -4.81 15.80 -7.88
N LEU A 184 -5.07 14.62 -7.32
CA LEU A 184 -5.17 13.36 -8.04
C LEU A 184 -6.59 13.15 -8.57
N ASP A 185 -6.72 12.35 -9.62
CA ASP A 185 -8.03 11.92 -10.13
C ASP A 185 -8.55 10.70 -9.38
N MET A 186 -7.67 9.79 -8.94
CA MET A 186 -8.03 8.56 -8.24
C MET A 186 -6.98 8.19 -7.17
N TYR A 187 -7.44 7.57 -6.09
CA TYR A 187 -6.58 7.11 -5.01
C TYR A 187 -7.11 5.83 -4.36
N THR A 188 -6.30 4.79 -4.32
CA THR A 188 -6.67 3.49 -3.74
C THR A 188 -6.23 3.38 -2.29
N ILE A 189 -7.10 2.86 -1.42
CA ILE A 189 -6.83 2.63 0.00
C ILE A 189 -7.33 1.26 0.46
N SER A 190 -6.81 0.78 1.60
CA SER A 190 -7.21 -0.52 2.18
C SER A 190 -7.25 -0.45 3.71
N ALA A 191 -8.29 -1.03 4.31
CA ALA A 191 -8.46 -1.00 5.75
C ALA A 191 -7.41 -1.80 6.52
N HIS A 192 -7.06 -3.01 6.04
CA HIS A 192 -6.18 -3.91 6.79
C HIS A 192 -4.72 -3.47 6.91
N LYS A 193 -4.33 -2.37 6.30
CA LYS A 193 -2.99 -1.78 6.44
C LYS A 193 -2.94 -0.68 7.50
N ILE A 194 -4.09 -0.34 8.08
CA ILE A 194 -4.24 0.73 9.07
C ILE A 194 -4.98 0.29 10.34
N GLY A 195 -5.09 -1.00 10.63
CA GLY A 195 -5.80 -1.53 11.79
C GLY A 195 -7.25 -1.91 11.53
N GLY A 196 -7.71 -1.84 10.29
CA GLY A 196 -9.04 -2.26 9.88
C GLY A 196 -9.11 -3.73 9.43
N PRO A 197 -10.31 -4.21 9.06
CA PRO A 197 -10.50 -5.60 8.62
C PRO A 197 -9.94 -5.86 7.22
N LYS A 198 -9.60 -7.13 6.97
CA LYS A 198 -9.41 -7.66 5.61
C LYS A 198 -10.76 -7.72 4.90
N GLY A 199 -10.76 -7.82 3.57
CA GLY A 199 -11.99 -7.93 2.80
C GLY A 199 -12.69 -6.60 2.50
N ILE A 200 -12.02 -5.47 2.74
CA ILE A 200 -12.52 -4.12 2.41
C ILE A 200 -11.37 -3.21 1.98
N GLY A 201 -11.59 -2.51 0.87
CA GLY A 201 -10.80 -1.41 0.35
C GLY A 201 -11.71 -0.34 -0.22
N ALA A 202 -11.13 0.73 -0.74
CA ALA A 202 -11.90 1.76 -1.42
C ALA A 202 -11.07 2.45 -2.51
N LEU A 203 -11.78 2.95 -3.52
CA LEU A 203 -11.27 3.85 -4.53
C LEU A 203 -11.88 5.24 -4.32
N TYR A 204 -11.05 6.24 -4.05
CA TYR A 204 -11.42 7.62 -4.27
C TYR A 204 -11.36 7.91 -5.77
N CYS A 205 -12.39 8.55 -6.31
CA CYS A 205 -12.45 8.95 -7.71
C CYS A 205 -13.11 10.32 -7.86
N LYS A 206 -12.33 11.31 -8.32
CA LYS A 206 -12.81 12.69 -8.51
C LYS A 206 -13.94 12.79 -9.52
N ASN A 207 -13.92 11.96 -10.57
CA ASN A 207 -14.97 11.90 -11.59
C ASN A 207 -15.35 10.45 -11.89
N LYS A 208 -16.42 9.97 -11.26
CA LYS A 208 -16.94 8.59 -11.39
C LYS A 208 -17.42 8.25 -12.78
N THR A 209 -17.84 9.22 -13.59
CA THR A 209 -18.38 8.96 -14.93
C THR A 209 -17.35 8.40 -15.91
N LYS A 210 -16.07 8.50 -15.59
CA LYS A 210 -15.00 7.89 -16.38
C LYS A 210 -14.81 6.39 -16.11
N LEU A 211 -15.30 5.88 -14.96
CA LEU A 211 -15.17 4.48 -14.60
C LEU A 211 -16.20 3.61 -15.32
N LYS A 212 -15.81 2.38 -15.62
CA LYS A 212 -16.72 1.31 -16.08
C LYS A 212 -16.74 0.21 -15.02
N PRO A 213 -17.92 -0.39 -14.74
CA PRO A 213 -17.99 -1.49 -13.80
C PRO A 213 -17.11 -2.66 -14.27
N ILE A 214 -16.46 -3.31 -13.32
CA ILE A 214 -15.73 -4.57 -13.54
C ILE A 214 -16.46 -5.76 -12.91
N ILE A 215 -17.45 -5.47 -12.07
CA ILE A 215 -18.36 -6.43 -11.45
C ILE A 215 -19.77 -5.89 -11.67
N GLU A 216 -20.50 -6.53 -12.57
CA GLU A 216 -21.89 -6.17 -12.93
C GLU A 216 -22.88 -6.88 -12.00
N GLY A 217 -24.09 -6.32 -11.84
CA GLY A 217 -25.16 -6.91 -11.02
C GLY A 217 -26.20 -5.90 -10.55
N GLY A 218 -26.49 -5.84 -9.25
CA GLY A 218 -27.58 -5.09 -8.64
C GLY A 218 -27.38 -3.56 -8.53
N GLY A 219 -26.34 -2.99 -9.10
CA GLY A 219 -26.16 -1.55 -9.21
C GLY A 219 -25.65 -0.81 -7.99
N GLN A 220 -25.15 -1.51 -6.96
CA GLN A 220 -24.56 -0.91 -5.78
C GLN A 220 -23.34 -0.04 -6.14
N GLU A 221 -22.88 0.79 -5.20
CA GLU A 221 -21.73 1.67 -5.37
C GLU A 221 -21.78 2.46 -6.71
N TYR A 222 -22.90 3.13 -6.96
CA TYR A 222 -23.13 3.97 -8.16
C TYR A 222 -23.13 3.20 -9.49
N ASN A 223 -23.56 1.96 -9.53
CA ASN A 223 -23.46 1.04 -10.65
C ASN A 223 -22.01 0.72 -11.08
N LEU A 224 -21.03 0.94 -10.21
CA LEU A 224 -19.62 0.71 -10.49
C LEU A 224 -19.09 -0.56 -9.83
N ARG A 225 -19.71 -0.99 -8.74
CA ARG A 225 -19.34 -2.21 -8.03
C ARG A 225 -20.58 -2.86 -7.42
N SER A 226 -21.14 -3.80 -8.15
CA SER A 226 -22.34 -4.54 -7.74
C SER A 226 -22.05 -5.58 -6.65
N GLY A 227 -23.10 -6.00 -5.96
CA GLY A 227 -23.09 -6.91 -4.83
C GLY A 227 -23.40 -6.17 -3.52
N THR A 228 -24.14 -6.85 -2.63
CA THR A 228 -24.55 -6.28 -1.33
C THR A 228 -23.34 -5.70 -0.61
N GLU A 229 -23.49 -4.49 -0.12
CA GLU A 229 -22.43 -3.78 0.60
C GLU A 229 -22.07 -4.49 1.90
N ASN A 230 -20.80 -4.71 2.13
CA ASN A 230 -20.29 -5.31 3.36
C ASN A 230 -20.31 -4.27 4.50
N LEU A 231 -21.53 -3.97 4.99
CA LEU A 231 -21.74 -2.95 6.00
C LEU A 231 -20.86 -3.17 7.25
N PRO A 232 -20.72 -4.39 7.80
CA PRO A 232 -19.83 -4.62 8.95
C PRO A 232 -18.39 -4.17 8.68
N ALA A 233 -17.81 -4.55 7.55
CA ALA A 233 -16.43 -4.18 7.21
C ALA A 233 -16.30 -2.68 6.88
N ILE A 234 -17.32 -2.08 6.27
CA ILE A 234 -17.36 -0.63 5.97
C ILE A 234 -17.38 0.18 7.27
N MET A 235 -18.20 -0.19 8.24
CA MET A 235 -18.29 0.50 9.53
C MET A 235 -17.02 0.31 10.36
N ALA A 236 -16.44 -0.89 10.34
CA ALA A 236 -15.14 -1.15 10.95
C ALA A 236 -14.02 -0.33 10.29
N PHE A 237 -14.05 -0.14 8.97
CA PHE A 237 -13.10 0.73 8.26
C PHE A 237 -13.27 2.20 8.66
N LYS A 238 -14.53 2.68 8.75
CA LYS A 238 -14.86 4.00 9.28
C LYS A 238 -14.26 4.22 10.66
N ALA A 239 -14.55 3.31 11.61
CA ALA A 239 -14.06 3.39 12.98
C ALA A 239 -12.52 3.42 13.03
N THR A 240 -11.86 2.61 12.19
CA THR A 240 -10.40 2.65 12.06
C THR A 240 -9.91 4.04 11.64
N CYS A 241 -10.54 4.66 10.64
CA CYS A 241 -10.14 6.00 10.17
C CYS A 241 -10.31 7.08 11.24
N GLU A 242 -11.37 6.97 12.06
CA GLU A 242 -11.68 7.93 13.12
C GLU A 242 -10.76 7.78 14.34
N ASP A 243 -10.36 6.55 14.66
CA ASP A 243 -9.51 6.22 15.80
C ASP A 243 -8.02 6.51 15.57
N ARG A 244 -7.62 6.65 14.29
CA ARG A 244 -6.21 6.82 13.93
C ARG A 244 -5.68 8.19 14.37
N ASN A 245 -4.76 8.17 15.31
CA ASN A 245 -3.87 9.29 15.63
C ASN A 245 -2.51 8.99 15.00
N GLU A 246 -2.17 9.70 13.93
CA GLU A 246 -0.90 9.53 13.22
C GLU A 246 0.23 10.03 14.13
N SER A 247 1.11 9.12 14.55
CA SER A 247 2.31 9.47 15.30
C SER A 247 3.55 9.10 14.51
N LEU A 248 3.85 9.89 13.48
CA LEU A 248 5.08 9.74 12.68
C LEU A 248 6.33 9.79 13.54
N GLU A 249 6.38 10.65 14.53
CA GLU A 249 7.51 10.80 15.46
C GLU A 249 7.76 9.51 16.24
N TYR A 250 6.71 8.88 16.73
CA TYR A 250 6.84 7.61 17.45
C TYR A 250 7.35 6.48 16.54
N ILE A 251 6.81 6.37 15.34
CA ILE A 251 7.26 5.36 14.37
C ILE A 251 8.71 5.63 13.93
N GLN A 252 9.09 6.90 13.78
CA GLN A 252 10.48 7.27 13.49
C GLN A 252 11.40 6.86 14.65
N LEU A 253 10.98 7.06 15.90
CA LEU A 253 11.72 6.62 17.08
C LEU A 253 11.94 5.09 17.08
N LEU A 254 10.91 4.30 16.74
CA LEU A 254 11.04 2.84 16.61
C LEU A 254 12.06 2.45 15.54
N LYS A 255 12.00 3.09 14.38
CA LYS A 255 12.95 2.88 13.27
C LYS A 255 14.39 3.24 13.69
N ASP A 256 14.60 4.42 14.27
CA ASP A 256 15.91 4.89 14.68
C ASP A 256 16.53 4.00 15.76
N LYS A 257 15.70 3.52 16.69
CA LYS A 257 16.09 2.57 17.72
C LYS A 257 16.58 1.25 17.11
N LEU A 258 15.84 0.68 16.15
CA LEU A 258 16.26 -0.52 15.43
C LEU A 258 17.60 -0.30 14.72
N ILE A 259 17.69 0.76 13.91
CA ILE A 259 18.86 1.02 13.07
C ILE A 259 20.11 1.30 13.91
N SER A 260 19.97 1.98 15.05
CA SER A 260 21.11 2.29 15.94
C SER A 260 21.72 1.08 16.65
N LYS A 261 20.96 -0.02 16.76
CA LYS A 261 21.37 -1.21 17.53
C LYS A 261 21.60 -2.46 16.68
N ILE A 262 21.22 -2.43 15.40
CA ILE A 262 21.40 -3.56 14.50
C ILE A 262 22.88 -3.75 14.15
N ASP A 263 23.31 -5.01 13.94
CA ASP A 263 24.69 -5.33 13.53
C ASP A 263 25.08 -4.54 12.26
N ASN A 264 26.25 -3.93 12.26
CA ASN A 264 26.70 -3.04 11.18
C ASN A 264 26.91 -3.73 9.83
N ARG A 265 26.93 -5.07 9.77
CA ARG A 265 26.96 -5.87 8.55
C ARG A 265 25.57 -6.05 7.94
N ILE A 266 24.50 -5.73 8.69
CA ILE A 266 23.13 -5.64 8.19
C ILE A 266 22.89 -4.19 7.77
N ILE A 267 22.76 -3.95 6.49
CA ILE A 267 22.72 -2.59 5.92
C ILE A 267 21.36 -2.26 5.30
N GLN A 268 21.00 -1.01 5.28
CA GLN A 268 19.79 -0.57 4.59
C GLN A 268 19.95 -0.71 3.07
N ASN A 269 18.91 -1.19 2.37
CA ASN A 269 18.90 -1.25 0.90
C ASN A 269 18.82 0.14 0.25
N ILE A 270 18.35 1.12 1.00
CA ILE A 270 18.29 2.53 0.62
C ILE A 270 18.99 3.32 1.70
N ASP A 271 19.92 4.17 1.31
CA ASP A 271 20.55 5.10 2.22
C ASP A 271 19.52 6.03 2.85
N ASN A 272 19.78 6.49 4.08
CA ASN A 272 18.86 7.32 4.85
C ASN A 272 18.71 8.71 4.19
N CYS A 273 17.99 8.74 3.07
CA CYS A 273 17.70 9.95 2.29
C CYS A 273 16.30 10.48 2.62
N HIS A 274 16.07 11.75 2.34
CA HIS A 274 14.73 12.33 2.41
C HIS A 274 13.75 11.57 1.51
N GLY A 275 12.54 11.33 2.01
CA GLY A 275 11.47 10.68 1.25
C GLY A 275 11.32 9.17 1.52
N LEU A 276 11.62 8.74 2.76
CA LEU A 276 11.31 7.39 3.24
C LEU A 276 10.23 7.44 4.32
N SER A 277 9.26 6.56 4.22
CA SER A 277 8.29 6.31 5.27
C SER A 277 8.97 5.61 6.45
N PRO A 278 8.77 6.06 7.69
CA PRO A 278 9.36 5.39 8.85
C PRO A 278 8.70 4.03 9.15
N TYR A 279 7.53 3.76 8.59
CA TYR A 279 6.79 2.51 8.79
C TYR A 279 7.46 1.27 8.19
N ILE A 280 8.37 1.44 7.23
CA ILE A 280 8.96 0.33 6.46
C ILE A 280 10.47 0.51 6.37
N VAL A 281 11.21 -0.54 6.69
CA VAL A 281 12.67 -0.61 6.57
C VAL A 281 13.04 -1.81 5.73
N SER A 282 13.76 -1.58 4.63
CA SER A 282 14.33 -2.61 3.78
C SER A 282 15.80 -2.80 4.11
N LEU A 283 16.17 -3.99 4.56
CA LEU A 283 17.50 -4.34 5.01
C LEU A 283 18.14 -5.44 4.15
N ARG A 284 19.45 -5.47 4.09
CA ARG A 284 20.25 -6.56 3.53
C ARG A 284 21.04 -7.24 4.64
N VAL A 285 20.76 -8.51 4.88
CA VAL A 285 21.50 -9.39 5.79
C VAL A 285 22.73 -9.96 5.06
N THR A 286 23.78 -9.16 4.98
CA THR A 286 24.93 -9.42 4.10
C THR A 286 25.53 -10.82 4.32
N GLY A 287 25.65 -11.59 3.24
CA GLY A 287 26.18 -12.96 3.27
C GLY A 287 25.17 -14.05 3.68
N VAL A 288 23.95 -13.68 4.08
CA VAL A 288 22.91 -14.62 4.49
C VAL A 288 21.72 -14.56 3.54
N ASN A 289 21.15 -15.70 3.16
CA ASN A 289 19.92 -15.72 2.37
C ASN A 289 18.75 -15.19 3.22
N GLY A 290 18.02 -14.21 2.69
CA GLY A 290 16.93 -13.54 3.40
C GLY A 290 15.77 -14.45 3.80
N GLU A 291 15.41 -15.46 2.98
CA GLU A 291 14.39 -16.45 3.31
C GLU A 291 14.84 -17.34 4.48
N THR A 292 16.09 -17.80 4.45
CA THR A 292 16.70 -18.54 5.56
C THR A 292 16.71 -17.69 6.83
N PHE A 293 17.07 -16.43 6.72
CA PHE A 293 17.09 -15.51 7.85
C PHE A 293 15.69 -15.29 8.45
N VAL A 294 14.69 -15.01 7.60
CA VAL A 294 13.29 -14.81 8.03
C VAL A 294 12.75 -16.04 8.75
N ASN A 295 13.02 -17.23 8.24
CA ASN A 295 12.61 -18.48 8.90
C ASN A 295 13.31 -18.65 10.28
N ALA A 296 14.61 -18.39 10.35
CA ALA A 296 15.37 -18.53 11.59
C ALA A 296 14.94 -17.53 12.69
N VAL A 297 14.58 -16.29 12.33
CA VAL A 297 14.03 -15.35 13.32
C VAL A 297 12.59 -15.69 13.68
N ALA A 298 11.81 -16.28 12.76
CA ALA A 298 10.45 -16.73 13.05
C ALA A 298 10.43 -17.87 14.07
N ASP A 299 11.39 -18.81 14.01
CA ASP A 299 11.58 -19.87 15.02
C ASP A 299 11.86 -19.31 16.42
N LYS A 300 12.42 -18.07 16.50
CA LYS A 300 12.65 -17.35 17.76
C LYS A 300 11.48 -16.40 18.12
N GLY A 301 10.36 -16.47 17.39
CA GLY A 301 9.15 -15.70 17.65
C GLY A 301 9.13 -14.27 17.11
N LEU A 302 10.03 -13.92 16.17
CA LEU A 302 10.03 -12.64 15.47
C LEU A 302 9.54 -12.82 14.03
N TYR A 303 8.45 -12.13 13.67
CA TYR A 303 7.83 -12.21 12.35
C TYR A 303 8.14 -10.95 11.53
N ILE A 304 8.96 -11.14 10.50
CA ILE A 304 9.35 -10.16 9.47
C ILE A 304 9.14 -10.79 8.09
N SER A 305 9.45 -10.10 7.00
CA SER A 305 9.23 -10.59 5.63
C SER A 305 10.48 -10.47 4.74
N THR A 306 10.57 -11.28 3.71
CA THR A 306 11.51 -11.07 2.58
C THR A 306 10.98 -10.06 1.57
N GLY A 307 9.80 -9.43 1.85
CA GLY A 307 9.09 -8.61 0.88
C GLY A 307 8.30 -9.46 -0.13
N SER A 308 8.14 -8.98 -1.35
CA SER A 308 7.31 -9.62 -2.39
C SER A 308 7.95 -10.86 -3.06
N ALA A 309 8.74 -11.64 -2.34
CA ALA A 309 9.43 -12.84 -2.86
C ALA A 309 8.48 -13.93 -3.40
N CYS A 310 7.18 -13.84 -3.16
CA CYS A 310 6.21 -14.91 -3.44
C CYS A 310 5.64 -14.97 -4.86
N SER A 311 5.92 -14.03 -5.77
CA SER A 311 5.13 -13.95 -7.02
C SER A 311 5.76 -14.56 -8.28
N SER A 312 7.04 -14.93 -8.28
CA SER A 312 7.60 -15.77 -9.33
C SER A 312 8.96 -16.36 -8.94
N LYS A 313 9.10 -17.66 -9.00
CA LYS A 313 10.35 -18.43 -8.75
C LYS A 313 11.53 -18.04 -9.65
N LYS A 314 11.36 -17.08 -10.58
CA LYS A 314 12.37 -16.79 -11.63
C LYS A 314 13.11 -15.45 -11.53
N VAL A 315 12.63 -14.41 -10.83
CA VAL A 315 13.22 -13.06 -10.97
C VAL A 315 13.56 -12.36 -9.63
N GLY A 316 13.18 -12.89 -8.48
CA GLY A 316 13.40 -12.20 -7.20
C GLY A 316 12.49 -10.97 -7.03
N ASN A 317 12.87 -10.04 -6.14
CA ASN A 317 12.11 -8.80 -5.88
C ASN A 317 12.32 -7.80 -7.03
N ARG A 318 11.29 -7.64 -7.89
CA ARG A 318 11.29 -6.75 -9.05
C ARG A 318 11.62 -5.29 -8.68
N ILE A 319 11.14 -4.82 -7.53
CA ILE A 319 11.36 -3.44 -7.07
C ILE A 319 12.84 -3.20 -6.80
N LEU A 320 13.50 -4.08 -6.06
CA LEU A 320 14.93 -3.99 -5.80
C LEU A 320 15.76 -4.15 -7.08
N ALA A 321 15.33 -5.03 -8.02
CA ALA A 321 15.95 -5.16 -9.33
C ALA A 321 15.87 -3.86 -10.14
N SER A 322 14.71 -3.19 -10.14
CA SER A 322 14.51 -1.89 -10.81
C SER A 322 15.37 -0.77 -10.21
N MET A 323 15.73 -0.88 -8.93
CA MET A 323 16.67 0.03 -8.25
C MET A 323 18.15 -0.25 -8.60
N GLY A 324 18.43 -1.28 -9.42
CA GLY A 324 19.80 -1.67 -9.79
C GLY A 324 20.50 -2.59 -8.79
N LYS A 325 19.76 -3.19 -7.84
CA LYS A 325 20.34 -4.18 -6.93
C LYS A 325 20.65 -5.48 -7.66
N SER A 326 21.80 -6.06 -7.36
CA SER A 326 22.21 -7.37 -7.90
C SER A 326 21.31 -8.48 -7.38
N ILE A 327 21.33 -9.64 -8.07
CA ILE A 327 20.55 -10.82 -7.66
C ILE A 327 20.93 -11.27 -6.25
N ASP A 328 22.21 -11.18 -5.88
CA ASP A 328 22.69 -11.57 -4.56
C ASP A 328 22.22 -10.60 -3.47
N GLU A 329 22.26 -9.30 -3.73
CA GLU A 329 21.70 -8.32 -2.81
C GLU A 329 20.18 -8.51 -2.60
N ILE A 330 19.45 -8.83 -3.67
CA ILE A 330 18.01 -9.11 -3.62
C ILE A 330 17.72 -10.35 -2.77
N LYS A 331 18.49 -11.43 -2.95
CA LYS A 331 18.34 -12.68 -2.18
C LYS A 331 18.65 -12.51 -0.69
N GLN A 332 19.47 -11.52 -0.32
CA GLN A 332 19.83 -11.19 1.05
C GLN A 332 18.90 -10.16 1.68
N SER A 333 17.88 -9.68 0.94
CA SER A 333 17.02 -8.60 1.41
C SER A 333 15.87 -9.11 2.26
N VAL A 334 15.58 -8.36 3.33
CA VAL A 334 14.44 -8.55 4.23
C VAL A 334 13.74 -7.21 4.47
N ARG A 335 12.47 -7.27 4.88
CA ARG A 335 11.67 -6.09 5.21
C ARG A 335 11.17 -6.19 6.63
N ILE A 336 11.35 -5.10 7.39
CA ILE A 336 10.77 -4.87 8.71
C ILE A 336 9.73 -3.76 8.57
N SER A 337 8.60 -3.88 9.24
CA SER A 337 7.58 -2.84 9.21
C SER A 337 6.85 -2.69 10.53
N PHE A 338 6.79 -1.45 10.99
CA PHE A 338 6.23 -1.04 12.27
C PHE A 338 4.75 -0.69 12.15
N PHE A 339 4.09 -0.64 13.30
CA PHE A 339 2.77 -0.09 13.48
C PHE A 339 2.70 0.63 14.83
N GLU A 340 1.67 1.41 15.08
CA GLU A 340 1.54 2.20 16.32
C GLU A 340 1.42 1.35 17.58
N THR A 341 1.01 0.10 17.42
CA THR A 341 0.97 -0.87 18.52
C THR A 341 2.31 -1.55 18.80
N THR A 342 3.33 -1.32 17.98
CA THR A 342 4.69 -1.81 18.21
C THR A 342 5.30 -1.04 19.38
N THR A 343 5.86 -1.73 20.38
CA THR A 343 6.49 -1.07 21.53
C THR A 343 8.00 -0.94 21.39
N LEU A 344 8.60 -0.06 22.17
CA LEU A 344 10.07 0.11 22.24
C LEU A 344 10.76 -1.16 22.76
N GLU A 345 10.12 -1.89 23.66
CA GLU A 345 10.59 -3.17 24.20
C GLU A 345 10.56 -4.27 23.12
N GLU A 346 9.50 -4.30 22.30
CA GLU A 346 9.44 -5.23 21.16
C GLU A 346 10.56 -4.96 20.15
N VAL A 347 10.91 -3.69 19.91
CA VAL A 347 12.04 -3.32 19.03
C VAL A 347 13.39 -3.73 19.63
N ASP A 348 13.60 -3.57 20.93
CA ASP A 348 14.83 -4.05 21.60
C ASP A 348 15.00 -5.56 21.46
N LEU A 349 13.97 -6.32 21.83
CA LEU A 349 13.97 -7.78 21.72
C LEU A 349 14.12 -8.24 20.27
N ALA A 350 13.46 -7.58 19.32
CA ALA A 350 13.60 -7.88 17.89
C ALA A 350 15.04 -7.68 17.42
N THR A 351 15.69 -6.60 17.87
CA THR A 351 17.09 -6.30 17.49
C THR A 351 18.05 -7.34 18.06
N GLU A 352 17.82 -7.78 19.30
CA GLU A 352 18.61 -8.86 19.91
C GLU A 352 18.47 -10.17 19.13
N ILE A 353 17.24 -10.57 18.78
CA ILE A 353 16.97 -11.77 17.98
C ILE A 353 17.63 -11.67 16.59
N ILE A 354 17.52 -10.50 15.93
CA ILE A 354 18.14 -10.25 14.63
C ILE A 354 19.67 -10.42 14.71
N ASN A 355 20.33 -9.75 15.64
CA ASN A 355 21.77 -9.75 15.77
C ASN A 355 22.32 -11.16 16.15
N GLN A 356 21.66 -11.82 17.09
CA GLN A 356 22.01 -13.18 17.48
C GLN A 356 21.87 -14.16 16.29
N THR A 357 20.72 -14.13 15.61
CA THR A 357 20.44 -15.02 14.46
C THR A 357 21.43 -14.77 13.32
N TYR A 358 21.76 -13.50 13.05
CA TYR A 358 22.74 -13.14 12.04
C TYR A 358 24.12 -13.72 12.37
N THR A 359 24.55 -13.59 13.63
CA THR A 359 25.84 -14.16 14.11
C THR A 359 25.86 -15.69 14.00
N GLU A 360 24.79 -16.37 14.41
CA GLU A 360 24.67 -17.84 14.33
C GLU A 360 24.72 -18.35 12.88
N LEU A 361 24.06 -17.64 11.94
CA LEU A 361 24.05 -18.04 10.54
C LEU A 361 25.39 -17.75 9.84
N THR A 362 26.03 -16.63 10.13
CA THR A 362 27.34 -16.30 9.54
C THR A 362 28.45 -17.19 10.08
N ALA A 363 28.42 -17.62 11.35
CA ALA A 363 29.39 -18.54 11.93
C ALA A 363 29.35 -19.94 11.30
N LYS A 364 28.24 -20.36 10.70
CA LYS A 364 28.08 -21.65 10.00
C LYS A 364 28.58 -21.63 8.55
N LEU A 365 28.90 -20.45 8.02
CA LEU A 365 29.38 -20.27 6.64
C LEU A 365 30.93 -20.26 6.57
N HIS A 366 31.58 -20.25 7.70
CA HIS A 366 33.04 -20.39 7.89
C HIS A 366 33.36 -21.71 8.58
#